data_963d3759a96de65eb5f1bd73254dcdbe
#
_entry.id   963d3759a96de65eb5f1bd73254dcdbe
#
_cell.length_a   1.000
_cell.length_b   1.000
_cell.length_c   1.000
_cell.angle_alpha   90.00
_cell.angle_beta   90.00
_cell.angle_gamma   90.00
#
_symmetry.space_group_name_H-M   'P 1'
#
loop_
_entity.id
_entity.type
_entity.pdbx_description
1 polymer ?
#
loop_
_entity_poly.entity_id
_entity_poly.type
_entity_poly.pdbx_seq_one_letter_code
_entity_poly.pdbx_strand_id
1 'polypeptide(L)'
;MIGLSSFTLCLTGCTTTRQVTTQTVTASDPSRWEKNPEEIARIRTAIAAEYIRGGKLDDAKRQLESALKSYPKSAEANDMMGVLLQQEGSPRNMQKAEAYFKNAIALNPDFSQANNNYGVYLAQLSRNQEAITQFQIAGSALGYDGRASALENLGRTALKVKNKPLAIQSFIKALDANRQSIVARTELIDILLADGKFLEAQALYNDLVKIIGQANLDPRTLSQGIRLAKLANNTMETQKLAQQLLDRYPLSDEAKQIRSGLLTPTSTWK
;
A
#
# COMPACT_ATOMS: atom_id res chain seq x y z
N MET A 1 -46.32 9.82 -81.93
CA MET A 1 -46.55 10.82 -80.88
C MET A 1 -46.25 10.15 -79.54
N ILE A 2 -45.15 10.47 -78.94
CA ILE A 2 -44.61 9.77 -77.78
C ILE A 2 -44.86 10.71 -76.60
N GLY A 3 -45.73 10.26 -75.65
CA GLY A 3 -45.96 11.01 -74.41
C GLY A 3 -44.94 10.67 -73.34
N LEU A 4 -44.18 11.71 -72.92
CA LEU A 4 -43.30 11.60 -71.74
C LEU A 4 -44.14 11.73 -70.48
N SER A 5 -44.12 10.70 -69.65
CA SER A 5 -44.69 10.68 -68.30
C SER A 5 -43.58 11.06 -67.31
N SER A 6 -43.70 12.24 -66.67
CA SER A 6 -42.80 12.69 -65.59
C SER A 6 -43.16 12.03 -64.28
N PHE A 7 -42.23 11.26 -63.74
CA PHE A 7 -42.36 10.64 -62.42
C PHE A 7 -41.75 11.62 -61.39
N THR A 8 -42.64 12.22 -60.58
CA THR A 8 -42.19 13.07 -59.44
C THR A 8 -41.99 12.18 -58.21
N LEU A 9 -40.74 12.05 -57.81
CA LEU A 9 -40.36 11.32 -56.59
C LEU A 9 -40.50 12.26 -55.39
N CYS A 10 -41.50 12.04 -54.53
CA CYS A 10 -41.60 12.73 -53.23
C CYS A 10 -40.69 12.05 -52.24
N LEU A 11 -39.58 12.67 -51.90
CA LEU A 11 -38.73 12.32 -50.78
C LEU A 11 -39.32 12.92 -49.49
N THR A 12 -40.06 12.12 -48.73
CA THR A 12 -40.45 12.44 -47.35
C THR A 12 -39.28 12.14 -46.43
N GLY A 13 -38.49 13.17 -46.15
CA GLY A 13 -37.45 13.09 -45.14
C GLY A 13 -38.05 13.10 -43.72
N CYS A 14 -38.01 11.96 -43.05
CA CYS A 14 -38.24 11.91 -41.62
C CYS A 14 -37.07 12.56 -40.90
N THR A 15 -37.21 13.83 -40.52
CA THR A 15 -36.30 14.49 -39.57
C THR A 15 -36.65 14.00 -38.16
N THR A 16 -35.92 13.01 -37.67
CA THR A 16 -35.95 12.63 -36.26
C THR A 16 -35.22 13.69 -35.45
N THR A 17 -35.98 14.63 -34.93
CA THR A 17 -35.47 15.62 -33.97
C THR A 17 -35.15 14.87 -32.67
N ARG A 18 -33.88 14.55 -32.47
CA ARG A 18 -33.36 14.02 -31.21
C ARG A 18 -33.43 15.18 -30.19
N GLN A 19 -34.49 15.20 -29.37
CA GLN A 19 -34.49 16.08 -28.20
C GLN A 19 -33.36 15.67 -27.29
N VAL A 20 -32.29 16.47 -27.30
CA VAL A 20 -31.26 16.42 -26.26
C VAL A 20 -31.92 17.00 -25.01
N THR A 21 -32.45 16.13 -24.16
CA THR A 21 -32.82 16.51 -22.79
C THR A 21 -31.52 16.85 -22.09
N THR A 22 -31.16 18.14 -22.08
CA THR A 22 -30.20 18.66 -21.15
C THR A 22 -30.76 18.43 -19.76
N GLN A 23 -30.34 17.34 -19.10
CA GLN A 23 -30.51 17.25 -17.67
C GLN A 23 -29.64 18.39 -17.11
N THR A 24 -30.28 19.49 -16.80
CA THR A 24 -29.72 20.48 -15.89
C THR A 24 -29.41 19.73 -14.63
N VAL A 25 -28.11 19.47 -14.39
CA VAL A 25 -27.62 19.10 -13.06
C VAL A 25 -27.97 20.31 -12.21
N THR A 26 -29.15 20.25 -11.58
CA THR A 26 -29.55 21.23 -10.59
C THR A 26 -28.47 21.18 -9.52
N ALA A 27 -27.80 22.31 -9.32
CA ALA A 27 -26.87 22.50 -8.23
C ALA A 27 -27.52 21.90 -6.98
N SER A 28 -26.87 20.87 -6.41
CA SER A 28 -27.37 20.13 -5.27
C SER A 28 -27.76 21.16 -4.20
N ASP A 29 -29.06 21.15 -3.83
CA ASP A 29 -29.61 22.02 -2.80
C ASP A 29 -28.66 22.00 -1.58
N PRO A 30 -28.05 23.11 -1.15
CA PRO A 30 -27.17 23.16 -0.01
C PRO A 30 -27.82 22.59 1.28
N SER A 31 -29.15 22.68 1.38
CA SER A 31 -29.93 22.12 2.49
C SER A 31 -29.93 20.58 2.50
N ARG A 32 -29.59 19.93 1.39
CA ARG A 32 -29.52 18.47 1.31
C ARG A 32 -28.28 17.92 2.04
N TRP A 33 -27.20 18.69 2.09
CA TRP A 33 -25.97 18.33 2.80
C TRP A 33 -26.12 18.46 4.32
N GLU A 34 -26.89 19.45 4.78
CA GLU A 34 -27.20 19.62 6.20
C GLU A 34 -28.08 18.49 6.78
N LYS A 35 -28.73 17.71 5.91
CA LYS A 35 -29.68 16.66 6.29
C LYS A 35 -29.09 15.26 6.43
N ASN A 36 -27.82 15.04 6.03
CA ASN A 36 -27.18 13.73 6.14
C ASN A 36 -25.87 13.80 6.97
N PRO A 37 -25.96 13.61 8.28
CA PRO A 37 -24.80 13.66 9.18
C PRO A 37 -23.71 12.64 8.80
N GLU A 38 -24.09 11.49 8.27
CA GLU A 38 -23.16 10.44 7.82
C GLU A 38 -22.34 10.91 6.63
N GLU A 39 -22.98 11.51 5.61
CA GLU A 39 -22.28 12.05 4.44
C GLU A 39 -21.35 13.20 4.81
N ILE A 40 -21.78 14.09 5.74
CA ILE A 40 -20.91 15.15 6.28
C ILE A 40 -19.67 14.53 6.94
N ALA A 41 -19.87 13.51 7.78
CA ALA A 41 -18.77 12.82 8.46
C ALA A 41 -17.82 12.18 7.43
N ARG A 42 -18.36 11.52 6.40
CA ARG A 42 -17.58 10.90 5.32
C ARG A 42 -16.69 11.92 4.58
N ILE A 43 -17.27 13.06 4.18
CA ILE A 43 -16.54 14.13 3.47
C ILE A 43 -15.44 14.70 4.36
N ARG A 44 -15.75 15.02 5.62
CA ARG A 44 -14.76 15.57 6.55
C ARG A 44 -13.64 14.58 6.86
N THR A 45 -13.94 13.31 6.96
CA THR A 45 -12.94 12.25 7.14
C THR A 45 -12.01 12.15 5.94
N ALA A 46 -12.54 12.24 4.71
CA ALA A 46 -11.72 12.27 3.51
C ALA A 46 -10.79 13.50 3.46
N ILE A 47 -11.29 14.68 3.82
CA ILE A 47 -10.48 15.91 3.93
C ILE A 47 -9.38 15.73 5.00
N ALA A 48 -9.72 15.14 6.14
CA ALA A 48 -8.74 14.89 7.21
C ALA A 48 -7.63 13.92 6.76
N ALA A 49 -7.97 12.88 6.00
CA ALA A 49 -6.98 11.97 5.44
C ALA A 49 -5.96 12.69 4.54
N GLU A 50 -6.41 13.67 3.72
CA GLU A 50 -5.50 14.51 2.94
C GLU A 50 -4.60 15.38 3.83
N TYR A 51 -5.15 15.96 4.89
CA TYR A 51 -4.36 16.75 5.84
C TYR A 51 -3.33 15.89 6.58
N ILE A 52 -3.67 14.66 6.96
CA ILE A 52 -2.73 13.71 7.58
C ILE A 52 -1.58 13.40 6.62
N ARG A 53 -1.87 13.10 5.35
CA ARG A 53 -0.84 12.88 4.34
C ARG A 53 0.07 14.07 4.11
N GLY A 54 -0.48 15.28 4.22
CA GLY A 54 0.26 16.53 4.11
C GLY A 54 0.96 16.98 5.40
N GLY A 55 0.90 16.20 6.50
CA GLY A 55 1.49 16.53 7.78
C GLY A 55 0.77 17.66 8.55
N LYS A 56 -0.43 18.07 8.11
CA LYS A 56 -1.24 19.15 8.72
C LYS A 56 -2.15 18.57 9.81
N LEU A 57 -1.54 18.10 10.90
CA LEU A 57 -2.26 17.31 11.91
C LEU A 57 -3.33 18.08 12.64
N ASP A 58 -3.13 19.38 12.92
CA ASP A 58 -4.14 20.22 13.59
C ASP A 58 -5.38 20.44 12.70
N ASP A 59 -5.20 20.62 11.39
CA ASP A 59 -6.29 20.74 10.44
C ASP A 59 -7.06 19.43 10.33
N ALA A 60 -6.36 18.31 10.26
CA ALA A 60 -6.95 16.98 10.27
C ALA A 60 -7.80 16.76 11.52
N LYS A 61 -7.28 17.12 12.69
CA LYS A 61 -7.97 16.99 13.97
C LYS A 61 -9.29 17.73 13.99
N ARG A 62 -9.29 18.99 13.56
CA ARG A 62 -10.53 19.79 13.48
C ARG A 62 -11.59 19.14 12.58
N GLN A 63 -11.16 18.59 11.44
CA GLN A 63 -12.09 17.91 10.54
C GLN A 63 -12.66 16.63 11.17
N LEU A 64 -11.81 15.80 11.80
CA LEU A 64 -12.25 14.54 12.45
C LEU A 64 -13.14 14.79 13.67
N GLU A 65 -12.84 15.78 14.51
CA GLU A 65 -13.69 16.18 15.63
C GLU A 65 -15.07 16.62 15.12
N SER A 66 -15.11 17.39 14.03
CA SER A 66 -16.37 17.80 13.42
C SER A 66 -17.11 16.63 12.77
N ALA A 67 -16.40 15.67 12.14
CA ALA A 67 -16.98 14.46 11.59
C ALA A 67 -17.65 13.63 12.69
N LEU A 68 -16.93 13.35 13.76
CA LEU A 68 -17.41 12.56 14.89
C LEU A 68 -18.52 13.26 15.69
N LYS A 69 -18.52 14.61 15.71
CA LYS A 69 -19.63 15.38 16.27
C LYS A 69 -20.92 15.22 15.44
N SER A 70 -20.80 15.20 14.12
CA SER A 70 -21.93 15.01 13.21
C SER A 70 -22.44 13.57 13.21
N TYR A 71 -21.54 12.59 13.18
CA TYR A 71 -21.87 11.17 13.14
C TYR A 71 -20.87 10.35 13.98
N PRO A 72 -21.12 10.20 15.29
CA PRO A 72 -20.22 9.48 16.21
C PRO A 72 -19.98 8.01 15.84
N LYS A 73 -20.92 7.39 15.09
CA LYS A 73 -20.85 6.00 14.65
C LYS A 73 -20.13 5.80 13.31
N SER A 74 -19.43 6.82 12.79
CA SER A 74 -18.58 6.63 11.61
C SER A 74 -17.36 5.78 11.95
N ALA A 75 -17.29 4.57 11.40
CA ALA A 75 -16.14 3.70 11.53
C ALA A 75 -14.90 4.34 10.91
N GLU A 76 -15.06 5.01 9.75
CA GLU A 76 -13.99 5.69 9.02
C GLU A 76 -13.41 6.87 9.81
N ALA A 77 -14.27 7.67 10.43
CA ALA A 77 -13.83 8.82 11.23
C ALA A 77 -13.11 8.38 12.51
N ASN A 78 -13.58 7.29 13.14
CA ASN A 78 -12.88 6.68 14.27
C ASN A 78 -11.52 6.11 13.85
N ASP A 79 -11.44 5.38 12.75
CA ASP A 79 -10.17 4.85 12.22
C ASP A 79 -9.17 5.99 11.95
N MET A 80 -9.58 7.03 11.21
CA MET A 80 -8.71 8.17 10.92
C MET A 80 -8.30 8.97 12.16
N MET A 81 -9.14 9.08 13.18
CA MET A 81 -8.76 9.68 14.47
C MET A 81 -7.70 8.82 15.17
N GLY A 82 -7.81 7.51 15.10
CA GLY A 82 -6.79 6.58 15.57
C GLY A 82 -5.45 6.80 14.88
N VAL A 83 -5.45 6.89 13.54
CA VAL A 83 -4.24 7.16 12.72
C VAL A 83 -3.62 8.51 13.08
N LEU A 84 -4.43 9.57 13.19
CA LEU A 84 -3.98 10.90 13.57
C LEU A 84 -3.24 10.89 14.93
N LEU A 85 -3.89 10.33 15.95
CA LEU A 85 -3.35 10.27 17.31
C LEU A 85 -2.10 9.40 17.41
N GLN A 86 -2.01 8.32 16.62
CA GLN A 86 -0.82 7.51 16.47
C GLN A 86 0.34 8.33 15.88
N GLN A 87 0.08 9.16 14.89
CA GLN A 87 1.09 9.99 14.25
C GLN A 87 1.57 11.13 15.18
N GLU A 88 0.68 11.71 16.01
CA GLU A 88 1.07 12.65 17.07
C GLU A 88 1.99 12.01 18.13
N GLY A 89 1.86 10.72 18.40
CA GLY A 89 2.85 9.85 19.05
C GLY A 89 3.06 10.03 20.54
N SER A 90 2.38 10.96 21.23
CA SER A 90 2.51 11.08 22.70
C SER A 90 1.92 9.85 23.40
N PRO A 91 2.44 9.42 24.59
CA PRO A 91 1.89 8.26 25.32
C PRO A 91 0.38 8.34 25.54
N ARG A 92 -0.13 9.54 25.85
CA ARG A 92 -1.56 9.78 26.03
C ARG A 92 -2.34 9.61 24.72
N ASN A 93 -1.78 10.10 23.62
CA ASN A 93 -2.42 9.99 22.30
C ASN A 93 -2.38 8.56 21.79
N MET A 94 -1.32 7.82 22.06
CA MET A 94 -1.25 6.38 21.73
C MET A 94 -2.36 5.58 22.43
N GLN A 95 -2.63 5.82 23.74
CA GLN A 95 -3.73 5.17 24.43
C GLN A 95 -5.10 5.53 23.83
N LYS A 96 -5.31 6.81 23.49
CA LYS A 96 -6.55 7.24 22.82
C LYS A 96 -6.68 6.64 21.42
N ALA A 97 -5.58 6.55 20.65
CA ALA A 97 -5.57 5.94 19.34
C ALA A 97 -6.09 4.50 19.38
N GLU A 98 -5.66 3.70 20.37
CA GLU A 98 -6.16 2.34 20.52
C GLU A 98 -7.67 2.28 20.74
N ALA A 99 -8.20 3.16 21.56
CA ALA A 99 -9.65 3.24 21.80
C ALA A 99 -10.43 3.56 20.51
N TYR A 100 -9.92 4.47 19.70
CA TYR A 100 -10.53 4.83 18.41
C TYR A 100 -10.45 3.69 17.40
N PHE A 101 -9.32 2.99 17.26
CA PHE A 101 -9.21 1.81 16.40
C PHE A 101 -10.18 0.70 16.81
N LYS A 102 -10.25 0.39 18.12
CA LYS A 102 -11.19 -0.61 18.63
C LYS A 102 -12.65 -0.21 18.37
N ASN A 103 -12.98 1.08 18.49
CA ASN A 103 -14.32 1.58 18.20
C ASN A 103 -14.65 1.47 16.71
N ALA A 104 -13.70 1.79 15.81
CA ALA A 104 -13.88 1.63 14.38
C ALA A 104 -14.22 0.18 14.00
N ILE A 105 -13.45 -0.80 14.54
CA ILE A 105 -13.67 -2.23 14.29
C ILE A 105 -14.97 -2.71 14.95
N ALA A 106 -15.34 -2.21 16.13
CA ALA A 106 -16.61 -2.56 16.76
C ALA A 106 -17.82 -2.06 15.97
N LEU A 107 -17.71 -0.89 15.31
CA LEU A 107 -18.74 -0.33 14.45
C LEU A 107 -18.87 -1.05 13.11
N ASN A 108 -17.74 -1.48 12.55
CA ASN A 108 -17.68 -2.23 11.30
C ASN A 108 -16.53 -3.26 11.36
N PRO A 109 -16.80 -4.52 11.77
CA PRO A 109 -15.77 -5.57 11.88
C PRO A 109 -15.09 -5.93 10.54
N ASP A 110 -15.79 -5.75 9.42
CA ASP A 110 -15.30 -6.04 8.08
C ASP A 110 -14.53 -4.86 7.45
N PHE A 111 -14.36 -3.77 8.20
CA PHE A 111 -13.62 -2.61 7.73
C PHE A 111 -12.11 -2.91 7.67
N SER A 112 -11.68 -3.49 6.55
CA SER A 112 -10.32 -3.98 6.33
C SER A 112 -9.25 -2.90 6.51
N GLN A 113 -9.56 -1.64 6.17
CA GLN A 113 -8.65 -0.51 6.39
C GLN A 113 -8.38 -0.31 7.89
N ALA A 114 -9.42 -0.32 8.74
CA ALA A 114 -9.27 -0.16 10.18
C ALA A 114 -8.50 -1.33 10.80
N ASN A 115 -8.78 -2.56 10.36
CA ASN A 115 -8.01 -3.74 10.79
C ASN A 115 -6.53 -3.60 10.42
N ASN A 116 -6.21 -3.16 9.18
CA ASN A 116 -4.82 -2.93 8.78
C ASN A 116 -4.16 -1.83 9.63
N ASN A 117 -4.82 -0.69 9.82
CA ASN A 117 -4.29 0.43 10.59
C ASN A 117 -4.07 0.06 12.06
N TYR A 118 -5.02 -0.65 12.67
CA TYR A 118 -4.87 -1.15 14.02
C TYR A 118 -3.72 -2.19 14.12
N GLY A 119 -3.57 -3.05 13.13
CA GLY A 119 -2.43 -3.96 13.01
C GLY A 119 -1.08 -3.22 13.00
N VAL A 120 -0.97 -2.13 12.23
CA VAL A 120 0.23 -1.27 12.19
C VAL A 120 0.51 -0.66 13.58
N TYR A 121 -0.53 -0.11 14.21
CA TYR A 121 -0.43 0.42 15.57
C TYR A 121 0.08 -0.64 16.57
N LEU A 122 -0.49 -1.83 16.57
CA LEU A 122 -0.10 -2.93 17.44
C LEU A 122 1.35 -3.38 17.20
N ALA A 123 1.76 -3.49 15.92
CA ALA A 123 3.12 -3.85 15.53
C ALA A 123 4.16 -2.80 15.97
N GLN A 124 3.78 -1.52 15.98
CA GLN A 124 4.63 -0.43 16.51
C GLN A 124 4.84 -0.59 18.02
N LEU A 125 3.85 -1.06 18.75
CA LEU A 125 3.94 -1.36 20.18
C LEU A 125 4.56 -2.73 20.48
N SER A 126 5.08 -3.43 19.46
CA SER A 126 5.60 -4.81 19.57
C SER A 126 4.57 -5.85 20.04
N ARG A 127 3.28 -5.54 19.95
CA ARG A 127 2.16 -6.47 20.19
C ARG A 127 1.92 -7.31 18.94
N ASN A 128 2.98 -8.02 18.53
CA ASN A 128 3.06 -8.65 17.21
C ASN A 128 2.00 -9.71 16.97
N GLN A 129 1.62 -10.49 18.00
CA GLN A 129 0.60 -11.54 17.83
C GLN A 129 -0.79 -10.97 17.56
N GLU A 130 -1.14 -9.88 18.23
CA GLU A 130 -2.38 -9.17 18.01
C GLU A 130 -2.38 -8.48 16.64
N ALA A 131 -1.23 -7.90 16.25
CA ALA A 131 -1.04 -7.32 14.91
C ALA A 131 -1.25 -8.35 13.80
N ILE A 132 -0.71 -9.58 13.95
CA ILE A 132 -0.91 -10.69 13.01
C ILE A 132 -2.40 -10.95 12.80
N THR A 133 -3.18 -11.02 13.89
CA THR A 133 -4.63 -11.24 13.80
C THR A 133 -5.32 -10.16 12.97
N GLN A 134 -5.00 -8.90 13.21
CA GLN A 134 -5.61 -7.78 12.48
C GLN A 134 -5.20 -7.78 11.00
N PHE A 135 -3.91 -8.02 10.70
CA PHE A 135 -3.45 -8.12 9.32
C PHE A 135 -4.04 -9.33 8.57
N GLN A 136 -4.30 -10.44 9.24
CA GLN A 136 -4.97 -11.60 8.64
C GLN A 136 -6.39 -11.25 8.21
N ILE A 137 -7.16 -10.52 9.03
CA ILE A 137 -8.50 -10.04 8.67
C ILE A 137 -8.42 -9.15 7.44
N ALA A 138 -7.59 -8.10 7.47
CA ALA A 138 -7.42 -7.19 6.36
C ALA A 138 -6.91 -7.88 5.08
N GLY A 139 -5.93 -8.77 5.20
CA GLY A 139 -5.34 -9.51 4.08
C GLY A 139 -6.27 -10.57 3.47
N SER A 140 -7.32 -11.00 4.17
CA SER A 140 -8.31 -11.94 3.64
C SER A 140 -9.37 -11.27 2.76
N ALA A 141 -9.58 -9.97 2.88
CA ALA A 141 -10.61 -9.21 2.18
C ALA A 141 -10.23 -8.99 0.70
N LEU A 142 -10.85 -9.73 -0.22
CA LEU A 142 -10.51 -9.70 -1.65
C LEU A 142 -10.79 -8.36 -2.35
N GLY A 143 -11.78 -7.61 -1.89
CA GLY A 143 -12.15 -6.29 -2.43
C GLY A 143 -11.43 -5.11 -1.77
N TYR A 144 -10.47 -5.36 -0.90
CA TYR A 144 -9.73 -4.30 -0.22
C TYR A 144 -8.52 -3.86 -1.05
N ASP A 145 -8.46 -2.60 -1.47
CA ASP A 145 -7.37 -2.05 -2.28
C ASP A 145 -6.01 -2.14 -1.57
N GLY A 146 -5.99 -1.98 -0.24
CA GLY A 146 -4.80 -2.13 0.60
C GLY A 146 -4.42 -3.57 0.94
N ARG A 147 -5.05 -4.58 0.35
CA ARG A 147 -4.85 -5.99 0.67
C ARG A 147 -3.39 -6.43 0.55
N ALA A 148 -2.69 -6.01 -0.51
CA ALA A 148 -1.28 -6.34 -0.68
C ALA A 148 -0.43 -5.80 0.48
N SER A 149 -0.64 -4.54 0.87
CA SER A 149 0.08 -3.91 1.99
C SER A 149 -0.23 -4.60 3.33
N ALA A 150 -1.48 -5.01 3.56
CA ALA A 150 -1.84 -5.77 4.77
C ALA A 150 -1.12 -7.12 4.83
N LEU A 151 -1.01 -7.83 3.69
CA LEU A 151 -0.27 -9.09 3.58
C LEU A 151 1.25 -8.90 3.73
N GLU A 152 1.81 -7.81 3.22
CA GLU A 152 3.20 -7.43 3.45
C GLU A 152 3.49 -7.17 4.93
N ASN A 153 2.60 -6.42 5.60
CA ASN A 153 2.68 -6.16 7.03
C ASN A 153 2.56 -7.46 7.84
N LEU A 154 1.66 -8.35 7.45
CA LEU A 154 1.53 -9.69 8.02
C LEU A 154 2.83 -10.47 7.91
N GLY A 155 3.41 -10.54 6.71
CA GLY A 155 4.67 -11.24 6.45
C GLY A 155 5.82 -10.71 7.30
N ARG A 156 6.02 -9.40 7.32
CA ARG A 156 7.05 -8.74 8.15
C ARG A 156 6.85 -8.98 9.65
N THR A 157 5.60 -8.92 10.10
CA THR A 157 5.30 -9.17 11.52
C THR A 157 5.51 -10.64 11.88
N ALA A 158 5.18 -11.55 10.98
CA ALA A 158 5.46 -12.97 11.12
C ALA A 158 6.98 -13.27 11.24
N LEU A 159 7.82 -12.55 10.46
CA LEU A 159 9.29 -12.65 10.61
C LEU A 159 9.76 -12.20 11.99
N LYS A 160 9.19 -11.11 12.53
CA LYS A 160 9.53 -10.64 13.90
C LYS A 160 9.26 -11.67 14.98
N VAL A 161 8.21 -12.47 14.83
CA VAL A 161 7.89 -13.57 15.75
C VAL A 161 8.48 -14.92 15.33
N LYS A 162 9.41 -14.92 14.36
CA LYS A 162 10.11 -16.11 13.82
C LYS A 162 9.16 -17.13 13.18
N ASN A 163 7.98 -16.74 12.76
CA ASN A 163 7.04 -17.58 12.02
C ASN A 163 7.29 -17.45 10.51
N LYS A 164 8.37 -18.05 10.05
CA LYS A 164 8.81 -18.03 8.65
C LYS A 164 7.80 -18.65 7.69
N PRO A 165 7.10 -19.77 7.99
CA PRO A 165 6.08 -20.30 7.08
C PRO A 165 4.96 -19.29 6.80
N LEU A 166 4.44 -18.63 7.86
CA LEU A 166 3.42 -17.60 7.72
C LEU A 166 3.94 -16.41 6.90
N ALA A 167 5.20 -16.00 7.12
CA ALA A 167 5.81 -14.90 6.37
C ALA A 167 5.87 -15.20 4.86
N ILE A 168 6.38 -16.37 4.47
CA ILE A 168 6.45 -16.80 3.07
C ILE A 168 5.06 -16.81 2.44
N GLN A 169 4.08 -17.45 3.10
CA GLN A 169 2.71 -17.51 2.60
C GLN A 169 2.11 -16.11 2.39
N SER A 170 2.37 -15.20 3.34
CA SER A 170 1.86 -13.84 3.30
C SER A 170 2.46 -13.04 2.14
N PHE A 171 3.77 -13.13 1.92
CA PHE A 171 4.43 -12.44 0.80
C PHE A 171 4.02 -13.03 -0.56
N ILE A 172 3.82 -14.33 -0.67
CA ILE A 172 3.28 -14.94 -1.90
C ILE A 172 1.88 -14.39 -2.19
N LYS A 173 0.99 -14.38 -1.19
CA LYS A 173 -0.35 -13.80 -1.34
C LYS A 173 -0.31 -12.29 -1.63
N ALA A 174 0.69 -11.57 -1.12
CA ALA A 174 0.88 -10.16 -1.46
C ALA A 174 1.25 -9.99 -2.94
N LEU A 175 2.08 -10.86 -3.50
CA LEU A 175 2.39 -10.89 -4.94
C LEU A 175 1.19 -11.28 -5.80
N ASP A 176 0.31 -12.16 -5.32
CA ASP A 176 -0.95 -12.49 -6.00
C ASP A 176 -1.90 -11.27 -6.03
N ALA A 177 -1.92 -10.48 -4.95
CA ALA A 177 -2.73 -9.26 -4.85
C ALA A 177 -2.13 -8.09 -5.64
N ASN A 178 -0.81 -7.96 -5.64
CA ASN A 178 -0.08 -6.95 -6.39
C ASN A 178 1.22 -7.55 -6.96
N ARG A 179 1.18 -7.93 -8.23
CA ARG A 179 2.33 -8.51 -8.94
C ARG A 179 3.55 -7.59 -9.02
N GLN A 180 3.41 -6.30 -8.75
CA GLN A 180 4.50 -5.32 -8.74
C GLN A 180 5.03 -5.02 -7.33
N SER A 181 4.57 -5.73 -6.29
CA SER A 181 5.05 -5.51 -4.94
C SER A 181 6.57 -5.67 -4.86
N ILE A 182 7.26 -4.57 -4.63
CA ILE A 182 8.70 -4.53 -4.37
C ILE A 182 8.99 -5.16 -3.00
N VAL A 183 8.17 -4.81 -2.00
CA VAL A 183 8.32 -5.27 -0.61
C VAL A 183 8.29 -6.80 -0.54
N ALA A 184 7.25 -7.42 -1.07
CA ALA A 184 7.10 -8.87 -0.97
C ALA A 184 8.25 -9.61 -1.70
N ARG A 185 8.71 -9.10 -2.87
CA ARG A 185 9.85 -9.69 -3.57
C ARG A 185 11.14 -9.57 -2.78
N THR A 186 11.44 -8.38 -2.27
CA THR A 186 12.67 -8.14 -1.50
C THR A 186 12.74 -9.03 -0.27
N GLU A 187 11.62 -9.17 0.48
CA GLU A 187 11.57 -10.05 1.65
C GLU A 187 11.70 -11.53 1.26
N LEU A 188 11.05 -11.98 0.18
CA LEU A 188 11.18 -13.36 -0.29
C LEU A 188 12.60 -13.68 -0.78
N ILE A 189 13.28 -12.75 -1.48
CA ILE A 189 14.67 -12.93 -1.92
C ILE A 189 15.57 -13.20 -0.71
N ASP A 190 15.45 -12.40 0.37
CA ASP A 190 16.27 -12.60 1.56
C ASP A 190 16.00 -13.94 2.24
N ILE A 191 14.72 -14.34 2.32
CA ILE A 191 14.33 -15.66 2.87
C ILE A 191 14.93 -16.79 2.02
N LEU A 192 14.81 -16.71 0.69
CA LEU A 192 15.31 -17.74 -0.22
C LEU A 192 16.85 -17.83 -0.20
N LEU A 193 17.54 -16.68 -0.12
CA LEU A 193 18.99 -16.64 0.05
C LEU A 193 19.43 -17.30 1.36
N ALA A 194 18.70 -17.05 2.45
CA ALA A 194 18.97 -17.68 3.74
C ALA A 194 18.70 -19.19 3.75
N ASP A 195 17.79 -19.66 2.88
CA ASP A 195 17.44 -21.08 2.73
C ASP A 195 18.28 -21.81 1.71
N GLY A 196 19.26 -21.14 1.07
CA GLY A 196 20.09 -21.72 0.02
C GLY A 196 19.37 -21.97 -1.31
N LYS A 197 18.19 -21.40 -1.49
CA LYS A 197 17.36 -21.51 -2.72
C LYS A 197 17.75 -20.46 -3.75
N PHE A 198 18.98 -20.55 -4.23
CA PHE A 198 19.60 -19.48 -5.01
C PHE A 198 18.96 -19.25 -6.38
N LEU A 199 18.50 -20.31 -7.06
CA LEU A 199 17.86 -20.18 -8.37
C LEU A 199 16.51 -19.44 -8.28
N GLU A 200 15.71 -19.76 -7.25
CA GLU A 200 14.43 -19.09 -7.01
C GLU A 200 14.65 -17.62 -6.59
N ALA A 201 15.66 -17.37 -5.73
CA ALA A 201 16.04 -16.01 -5.34
C ALA A 201 16.51 -15.19 -6.56
N GLN A 202 17.30 -15.78 -7.46
CA GLN A 202 17.77 -15.13 -8.69
C GLN A 202 16.61 -14.78 -9.63
N ALA A 203 15.63 -15.66 -9.78
CA ALA A 203 14.45 -15.39 -10.59
C ALA A 203 13.66 -14.18 -10.07
N LEU A 204 13.37 -14.16 -8.76
CA LEU A 204 12.68 -13.02 -8.13
C LEU A 204 13.49 -11.72 -8.20
N TYR A 205 14.81 -11.80 -8.05
CA TYR A 205 15.70 -10.65 -8.18
C TYR A 205 15.68 -10.06 -9.58
N ASN A 206 15.74 -10.91 -10.62
CA ASN A 206 15.67 -10.46 -12.01
C ASN A 206 14.35 -9.73 -12.29
N ASP A 207 13.23 -10.23 -11.75
CA ASP A 207 11.93 -9.57 -11.89
C ASP A 207 11.86 -8.26 -11.09
N LEU A 208 12.46 -8.23 -9.90
CA LEU A 208 12.56 -7.01 -9.10
C LEU A 208 13.34 -5.92 -9.85
N VAL A 209 14.50 -6.27 -10.44
CA VAL A 209 15.30 -5.33 -11.23
C VAL A 209 14.56 -4.81 -12.46
N LYS A 210 13.74 -5.64 -13.13
CA LYS A 210 12.88 -5.18 -14.24
C LYS A 210 11.84 -4.16 -13.80
N ILE A 211 11.26 -4.35 -12.61
CA ILE A 211 10.22 -3.45 -12.06
C ILE A 211 10.82 -2.11 -11.63
N ILE A 212 11.93 -2.14 -10.88
CA ILE A 212 12.55 -0.94 -10.33
C ILE A 212 13.38 -0.19 -11.38
N GLY A 213 14.00 -0.92 -12.31
CA GLY A 213 15.02 -0.44 -13.23
C GLY A 213 16.42 -0.42 -12.60
N GLN A 214 17.41 -0.82 -13.37
CA GLN A 214 18.82 -0.94 -12.94
C GLN A 214 19.38 0.34 -12.30
N ALA A 215 18.92 1.51 -12.76
CA ALA A 215 19.37 2.80 -12.25
C ALA A 215 18.82 3.16 -10.87
N ASN A 216 17.76 2.50 -10.40
CA ASN A 216 17.02 2.89 -9.20
C ASN A 216 17.15 1.87 -8.05
N LEU A 217 18.09 0.93 -8.16
CA LEU A 217 18.30 -0.08 -7.12
C LEU A 217 18.73 0.58 -5.81
N ASP A 218 18.03 0.25 -4.74
CA ASP A 218 18.33 0.68 -3.38
C ASP A 218 19.48 -0.15 -2.76
N PRO A 219 20.05 0.24 -1.61
CA PRO A 219 21.16 -0.46 -0.98
C PRO A 219 20.89 -1.95 -0.73
N ARG A 220 19.67 -2.28 -0.24
CA ARG A 220 19.28 -3.66 0.06
C ARG A 220 19.23 -4.51 -1.21
N THR A 221 18.60 -3.99 -2.27
CA THR A 221 18.52 -4.68 -3.56
C THR A 221 19.90 -4.86 -4.21
N LEU A 222 20.78 -3.86 -4.13
CA LEU A 222 22.17 -3.99 -4.56
C LEU A 222 22.92 -5.07 -3.77
N SER A 223 22.75 -5.12 -2.45
CA SER A 223 23.35 -6.15 -1.59
C SER A 223 22.84 -7.55 -1.94
N GLN A 224 21.55 -7.72 -2.23
CA GLN A 224 20.98 -8.99 -2.70
C GLN A 224 21.62 -9.42 -4.02
N GLY A 225 21.76 -8.51 -4.98
CA GLY A 225 22.42 -8.77 -6.25
C GLY A 225 23.89 -9.17 -6.10
N ILE A 226 24.64 -8.50 -5.21
CA ILE A 226 26.04 -8.84 -4.90
C ILE A 226 26.14 -10.26 -4.33
N ARG A 227 25.25 -10.63 -3.41
CA ARG A 227 25.21 -11.99 -2.83
C ARG A 227 24.93 -13.04 -3.90
N LEU A 228 23.95 -12.80 -4.76
CA LEU A 228 23.59 -13.69 -5.87
C LEU A 228 24.74 -13.83 -6.88
N ALA A 229 25.38 -12.72 -7.29
CA ALA A 229 26.51 -12.74 -8.21
C ALA A 229 27.72 -13.51 -7.63
N LYS A 230 27.98 -13.36 -6.32
CA LYS A 230 29.02 -14.15 -5.62
C LYS A 230 28.72 -15.65 -5.65
N LEU A 231 27.47 -16.02 -5.33
CA LEU A 231 27.05 -17.43 -5.35
C LEU A 231 27.11 -18.05 -6.76
N ALA A 232 26.93 -17.23 -7.79
CA ALA A 232 27.10 -17.63 -9.19
C ALA A 232 28.56 -17.57 -9.67
N ASN A 233 29.53 -17.25 -8.80
CA ASN A 233 30.94 -17.03 -9.14
C ASN A 233 31.16 -15.97 -10.25
N ASN A 234 30.22 -15.00 -10.37
CA ASN A 234 30.32 -13.91 -11.33
C ASN A 234 31.06 -12.71 -10.71
N THR A 235 32.38 -12.75 -10.75
CA THR A 235 33.25 -11.72 -10.17
C THR A 235 33.01 -10.34 -10.80
N MET A 236 32.76 -10.26 -12.10
CA MET A 236 32.56 -8.99 -12.81
C MET A 236 31.28 -8.29 -12.31
N GLU A 237 30.15 -9.02 -12.26
CA GLU A 237 28.89 -8.44 -11.77
C GLU A 237 28.96 -8.12 -10.26
N THR A 238 29.65 -8.95 -9.47
CA THR A 238 29.91 -8.68 -8.05
C THR A 238 30.63 -7.35 -7.85
N GLN A 239 31.70 -7.11 -8.59
CA GLN A 239 32.49 -5.87 -8.51
C GLN A 239 31.67 -4.65 -8.96
N LYS A 240 30.95 -4.78 -10.08
CA LYS A 240 30.10 -3.73 -10.64
C LYS A 240 29.02 -3.29 -9.65
N LEU A 241 28.28 -4.23 -9.07
CA LEU A 241 27.22 -3.91 -8.10
C LEU A 241 27.78 -3.37 -6.78
N ALA A 242 28.93 -3.91 -6.33
CA ALA A 242 29.61 -3.39 -5.14
C ALA A 242 30.09 -1.96 -5.34
N GLN A 243 30.69 -1.63 -6.49
CA GLN A 243 31.09 -0.27 -6.82
C GLN A 243 29.86 0.67 -6.86
N GLN A 244 28.79 0.25 -7.52
CA GLN A 244 27.53 1.02 -7.57
C GLN A 244 26.97 1.30 -6.17
N LEU A 245 27.01 0.34 -5.25
CA LEU A 245 26.58 0.50 -3.87
C LEU A 245 27.46 1.50 -3.12
N LEU A 246 28.78 1.39 -3.25
CA LEU A 246 29.75 2.26 -2.57
C LEU A 246 29.70 3.71 -3.08
N ASP A 247 29.47 3.92 -4.36
CA ASP A 247 29.44 5.24 -4.98
C ASP A 247 28.12 5.97 -4.67
N ARG A 248 26.99 5.26 -4.74
CA ARG A 248 25.68 5.88 -4.60
C ARG A 248 25.21 5.97 -3.14
N TYR A 249 25.61 4.99 -2.31
CA TYR A 249 25.11 4.85 -0.95
C TYR A 249 26.24 4.62 0.06
N PRO A 250 27.27 5.49 0.08
CA PRO A 250 28.48 5.26 0.85
C PRO A 250 28.28 5.14 2.37
N LEU A 251 27.17 5.66 2.89
CA LEU A 251 26.88 5.66 4.34
C LEU A 251 25.87 4.55 4.74
N SER A 252 25.35 3.79 3.79
CA SER A 252 24.41 2.70 4.10
C SER A 252 25.10 1.57 4.89
N ASP A 253 24.30 0.81 5.61
CA ASP A 253 24.83 -0.32 6.39
C ASP A 253 25.33 -1.43 5.47
N GLU A 254 24.70 -1.62 4.31
CA GLU A 254 25.16 -2.54 3.27
C GLU A 254 26.52 -2.14 2.71
N ALA A 255 26.77 -0.85 2.48
CA ALA A 255 28.08 -0.37 2.05
C ALA A 255 29.15 -0.57 3.13
N LYS A 256 28.83 -0.37 4.41
CA LYS A 256 29.73 -0.69 5.52
C LYS A 256 30.08 -2.17 5.58
N GLN A 257 29.09 -3.04 5.38
CA GLN A 257 29.30 -4.50 5.32
C GLN A 257 30.21 -4.90 4.16
N ILE A 258 30.03 -4.30 2.98
CA ILE A 258 30.91 -4.54 1.82
C ILE A 258 32.35 -4.13 2.13
N ARG A 259 32.57 -2.94 2.71
CA ARG A 259 33.94 -2.48 3.06
C ARG A 259 34.60 -3.38 4.09
N SER A 260 33.88 -3.81 5.12
CA SER A 260 34.43 -4.72 6.13
C SER A 260 34.76 -6.08 5.53
N GLY A 261 33.98 -6.59 4.60
CA GLY A 261 34.25 -7.84 3.90
C GLY A 261 35.38 -7.75 2.87
N LEU A 262 35.62 -6.59 2.27
CA LEU A 262 36.78 -6.36 1.38
C LEU A 262 38.09 -6.24 2.18
N LEU A 263 38.05 -5.81 3.43
CA LEU A 263 39.19 -5.68 4.31
C LEU A 263 39.57 -6.99 5.03
N THR A 264 38.69 -7.99 5.03
CA THR A 264 38.96 -9.29 5.63
C THR A 264 38.97 -10.40 4.56
N PRO A 265 40.15 -10.94 4.16
CA PRO A 265 40.29 -11.94 3.09
C PRO A 265 39.51 -13.25 3.33
N THR A 266 39.02 -13.50 4.55
CA THR A 266 38.42 -14.74 5.00
C THR A 266 36.98 -14.63 5.51
N SER A 267 36.33 -13.47 5.41
CA SER A 267 34.94 -13.35 5.88
C SER A 267 33.99 -14.01 4.90
N THR A 268 33.52 -15.20 5.23
CA THR A 268 32.30 -15.78 4.68
C THR A 268 31.14 -14.85 5.04
N TRP A 269 30.56 -14.21 4.04
CA TRP A 269 29.36 -13.44 4.18
C TRP A 269 28.20 -14.37 4.63
N LYS A 270 27.77 -14.22 5.86
CA LYS A 270 26.55 -14.89 6.35
C LYS A 270 25.34 -14.02 6.06
#